data_86a42ff181071843a009c4ffe29354af
#
_entry.id   86a42ff181071843a009c4ffe29354af
#
_cell.length_a   1.000
_cell.length_b   1.000
_cell.length_c   1.000
_cell.angle_alpha   90.00
_cell.angle_beta   90.00
_cell.angle_gamma   90.00
#
_symmetry.space_group_name_H-M   'P 1'
#
loop_
_entity.id
_entity.type
_entity.pdbx_description
1 polymer ?
#
loop_
_entity_poly.entity_id
_entity_poly.type
_entity_poly.pdbx_seq_one_letter_code
_entity_poly.pdbx_strand_id
1 'polypeptide(L)'
;MTKQLTAEQRDFRAAMSNLSAAVNVVTTNGPSGRAGITVSAVCSVTDTPPTMIVCVNQSSYTHAIFRRNQRLCVNILSSCDEELAGHFAGATAIPMSERFEWPVWDHDTEDIPMLRTAAARVVGRIISDHTQGSHSIFLVSVQRVDVRENTGALVYFQRRFHSIGLDHRSHPEQETTGWTTRTTA
;
A
#
# COMPACT_ATOMS: atom_id res chain seq x y z
N MET A 1 2.64 -28.39 4.59
CA MET A 1 1.83 -28.95 3.49
C MET A 1 1.08 -27.79 2.81
N THR A 2 1.39 -27.48 1.57
CA THR A 2 0.70 -26.44 0.79
C THR A 2 -0.67 -26.99 0.42
N LYS A 3 -1.74 -26.38 0.95
CA LYS A 3 -3.12 -26.81 0.68
C LYS A 3 -3.41 -26.65 -0.82
N GLN A 4 -3.74 -27.74 -1.50
CA GLN A 4 -4.06 -27.71 -2.93
C GLN A 4 -5.34 -26.90 -3.16
N LEU A 5 -5.31 -25.96 -4.11
CA LEU A 5 -6.46 -25.13 -4.43
C LEU A 5 -7.57 -25.96 -5.08
N THR A 6 -8.85 -25.66 -4.75
CA THR A 6 -10.00 -26.19 -5.48
C THR A 6 -10.09 -25.60 -6.89
N ALA A 7 -10.90 -26.20 -7.77
CA ALA A 7 -11.14 -25.65 -9.11
C ALA A 7 -11.71 -24.24 -9.04
N GLU A 8 -12.75 -24.03 -8.23
CA GLU A 8 -13.37 -22.73 -7.99
C GLU A 8 -12.36 -21.66 -7.52
N GLN A 9 -11.45 -22.03 -6.60
CA GLN A 9 -10.39 -21.11 -6.14
C GLN A 9 -9.40 -20.74 -7.24
N ARG A 10 -9.08 -21.70 -8.12
CA ARG A 10 -8.20 -21.43 -9.28
C ARG A 10 -8.88 -20.48 -10.27
N ASP A 11 -10.16 -20.73 -10.59
CA ASP A 11 -10.93 -19.94 -11.55
C ASP A 11 -11.11 -18.50 -11.03
N PHE A 12 -11.47 -18.35 -9.74
CA PHE A 12 -11.56 -17.05 -9.09
C PHE A 12 -10.22 -16.29 -9.16
N ARG A 13 -9.10 -16.95 -8.82
CA ARG A 13 -7.78 -16.32 -8.88
C ARG A 13 -7.36 -15.98 -10.31
N ALA A 14 -7.75 -16.78 -11.29
CA ALA A 14 -7.52 -16.49 -12.69
C ALA A 14 -8.30 -15.24 -13.13
N ALA A 15 -9.58 -15.15 -12.77
CA ALA A 15 -10.38 -13.95 -13.04
C ALA A 15 -9.79 -12.71 -12.37
N MET A 16 -9.46 -12.77 -11.06
CA MET A 16 -8.89 -11.64 -10.32
C MET A 16 -7.50 -11.23 -10.81
N SER A 17 -6.74 -12.12 -11.43
CA SER A 17 -5.45 -11.74 -12.03
C SER A 17 -5.60 -10.79 -13.23
N ASN A 18 -6.79 -10.68 -13.83
CA ASN A 18 -7.09 -9.75 -14.93
C ASN A 18 -7.64 -8.40 -14.42
N LEU A 19 -7.82 -8.25 -13.12
CA LEU A 19 -8.13 -6.95 -12.51
C LEU A 19 -6.82 -6.20 -12.28
N SER A 20 -6.57 -5.16 -13.09
CA SER A 20 -5.43 -4.28 -12.86
C SER A 20 -5.65 -3.47 -11.58
N ALA A 21 -4.68 -3.47 -10.69
CA ALA A 21 -4.77 -2.77 -9.41
C ALA A 21 -3.48 -2.02 -9.12
N ALA A 22 -3.59 -0.86 -8.50
CA ALA A 22 -2.43 -0.12 -7.99
C ALA A 22 -1.67 -0.98 -6.98
N VAL A 23 -0.35 -0.93 -7.04
CA VAL A 23 0.53 -1.58 -6.05
C VAL A 23 0.78 -0.59 -4.93
N ASN A 24 0.61 -1.06 -3.70
CA ASN A 24 0.80 -0.24 -2.51
C ASN A 24 1.73 -0.95 -1.53
N VAL A 25 2.59 -0.20 -0.86
CA VAL A 25 3.24 -0.66 0.37
C VAL A 25 2.55 0.01 1.54
N VAL A 26 1.86 -0.79 2.34
CA VAL A 26 1.23 -0.31 3.57
C VAL A 26 2.21 -0.46 4.71
N THR A 27 2.45 0.61 5.44
CA THR A 27 3.39 0.68 6.57
C THR A 27 2.69 1.06 7.86
N THR A 28 3.25 0.66 8.98
CA THR A 28 2.79 1.04 10.33
C THR A 28 3.97 1.16 11.28
N ASN A 29 3.79 1.94 12.32
CA ASN A 29 4.62 1.93 13.50
C ASN A 29 3.75 2.19 14.74
N GLY A 30 4.20 1.72 15.91
CA GLY A 30 3.47 1.87 17.17
C GLY A 30 3.91 0.87 18.24
N PRO A 31 3.08 0.61 19.26
CA PRO A 31 3.43 -0.25 20.40
C PRO A 31 3.84 -1.67 20.01
N SER A 32 3.41 -2.17 18.85
CA SER A 32 3.76 -3.51 18.35
C SER A 32 4.93 -3.51 17.36
N GLY A 33 5.63 -2.37 17.24
CA GLY A 33 6.77 -2.21 16.35
C GLY A 33 6.39 -1.77 14.94
N ARG A 34 7.42 -1.69 14.11
CA ARG A 34 7.35 -1.24 12.73
C ARG A 34 7.13 -2.42 11.79
N ALA A 35 6.21 -2.28 10.84
CA ALA A 35 5.94 -3.31 9.85
C ALA A 35 5.45 -2.71 8.53
N GLY A 36 5.60 -3.50 7.46
CA GLY A 36 5.10 -3.15 6.14
C GLY A 36 4.75 -4.38 5.31
N ILE A 37 3.86 -4.20 4.34
CA ILE A 37 3.40 -5.25 3.43
C ILE A 37 2.99 -4.66 2.10
N THR A 38 3.31 -5.36 1.01
CA THR A 38 2.79 -5.03 -0.32
C THR A 38 1.39 -5.58 -0.48
N VAL A 39 0.47 -4.73 -0.88
CA VAL A 39 -0.92 -5.07 -1.16
C VAL A 39 -1.43 -4.38 -2.42
N SER A 40 -2.32 -5.04 -3.14
CA SER A 40 -3.10 -4.44 -4.23
C SER A 40 -4.56 -4.19 -3.83
N ALA A 41 -5.02 -4.79 -2.74
CA ALA A 41 -6.39 -4.69 -2.27
C ALA A 41 -6.59 -3.45 -1.37
N VAL A 42 -6.53 -2.28 -2.00
CA VAL A 42 -6.84 -0.97 -1.42
C VAL A 42 -7.91 -0.31 -2.28
N CYS A 43 -8.92 0.26 -1.65
CA CYS A 43 -10.00 0.95 -2.36
C CYS A 43 -10.52 2.11 -1.51
N SER A 44 -10.84 3.25 -2.15
CA SER A 44 -11.60 4.33 -1.53
C SER A 44 -13.05 3.88 -1.29
N VAL A 45 -13.64 4.31 -0.17
CA VAL A 45 -15.04 4.03 0.18
C VAL A 45 -15.88 5.28 -0.02
N THR A 46 -15.45 6.40 0.54
CA THR A 46 -16.13 7.70 0.49
C THR A 46 -15.14 8.82 0.77
N ASP A 47 -15.46 10.01 0.30
CA ASP A 47 -14.75 11.26 0.60
C ASP A 47 -15.40 12.07 1.73
N THR A 48 -16.55 11.62 2.27
CA THR A 48 -17.34 12.34 3.27
C THR A 48 -17.83 11.40 4.39
N PRO A 49 -17.06 11.24 5.47
CA PRO A 49 -15.65 11.61 5.68
C PRO A 49 -14.69 10.73 4.86
N PRO A 50 -13.48 11.22 4.55
CA PRO A 50 -12.52 10.44 3.77
C PRO A 50 -12.21 9.08 4.42
N THR A 51 -12.56 8.02 3.71
CA THR A 51 -12.49 6.64 4.21
C THR A 51 -12.04 5.69 3.11
N MET A 52 -11.17 4.75 3.46
CA MET A 52 -10.71 3.69 2.55
C MET A 52 -10.73 2.32 3.22
N ILE A 53 -10.65 1.27 2.43
CA ILE A 53 -10.40 -0.11 2.90
C ILE A 53 -9.02 -0.59 2.49
N VAL A 54 -8.44 -1.44 3.35
CA VAL A 54 -7.20 -2.18 3.11
C VAL A 54 -7.42 -3.62 3.51
N CYS A 55 -7.22 -4.56 2.58
CA CYS A 55 -7.35 -5.98 2.88
C CYS A 55 -5.97 -6.59 3.16
N VAL A 56 -5.84 -7.25 4.31
CA VAL A 56 -4.58 -7.88 4.74
C VAL A 56 -4.83 -9.36 5.09
N ASN A 57 -3.96 -10.24 4.58
CA ASN A 57 -4.02 -11.66 4.90
C ASN A 57 -3.71 -11.90 6.38
N GLN A 58 -4.59 -12.61 7.09
CA GLN A 58 -4.44 -12.91 8.52
C GLN A 58 -3.23 -13.81 8.83
N SER A 59 -2.79 -14.61 7.87
CA SER A 59 -1.59 -15.42 8.02
C SER A 59 -0.27 -14.63 7.88
N SER A 60 -0.34 -13.38 7.40
CA SER A 60 0.82 -12.49 7.40
C SER A 60 1.19 -12.12 8.84
N TYR A 61 2.47 -12.25 9.17
CA TYR A 61 2.95 -11.85 10.49
C TYR A 61 2.70 -10.35 10.77
N THR A 62 2.61 -9.53 9.73
CA THR A 62 2.36 -8.08 9.83
C THR A 62 0.91 -7.77 10.24
N HIS A 63 -0.04 -8.68 9.98
CA HIS A 63 -1.46 -8.48 10.26
C HIS A 63 -1.73 -8.11 11.73
N ALA A 64 -1.17 -8.87 12.68
CA ALA A 64 -1.35 -8.62 14.11
C ALA A 64 -0.72 -7.28 14.54
N ILE A 65 0.36 -6.85 13.86
CA ILE A 65 1.04 -5.58 14.13
C ILE A 65 0.14 -4.41 13.69
N PHE A 66 -0.40 -4.44 12.46
CA PHE A 66 -1.36 -3.44 11.98
C PHE A 66 -2.56 -3.30 12.91
N ARG A 67 -3.13 -4.45 13.28
CA ARG A 67 -4.30 -4.50 14.15
C ARG A 67 -4.07 -3.90 15.53
N ARG A 68 -2.86 -4.05 16.10
CA ARG A 68 -2.51 -3.49 17.42
C ARG A 68 -2.10 -2.04 17.34
N ASN A 69 -1.38 -1.63 16.30
CA ASN A 69 -0.94 -0.25 16.12
C ASN A 69 -2.10 0.68 15.77
N GLN A 70 -3.15 0.18 15.12
CA GLN A 70 -4.37 0.93 14.75
C GLN A 70 -4.11 2.11 13.81
N ARG A 71 -2.89 2.28 13.32
CA ARG A 71 -2.49 3.34 12.39
C ARG A 71 -1.66 2.78 11.25
N LEU A 72 -1.79 3.40 10.09
CA LEU A 72 -1.04 2.98 8.91
C LEU A 72 -0.84 4.15 7.93
N CYS A 73 0.14 3.97 7.06
CA CYS A 73 0.29 4.75 5.84
C CYS A 73 0.16 3.83 4.63
N VAL A 74 -0.71 4.16 3.70
CA VAL A 74 -0.76 3.56 2.36
C VAL A 74 0.15 4.37 1.46
N ASN A 75 1.28 3.80 1.04
CA ASN A 75 2.17 4.37 0.04
C ASN A 75 1.77 3.81 -1.32
N ILE A 76 1.10 4.61 -2.14
CA ILE A 76 0.72 4.25 -3.51
C ILE A 76 1.98 4.35 -4.37
N LEU A 77 2.44 3.24 -4.92
CA LEU A 77 3.76 3.17 -5.54
C LEU A 77 3.80 3.86 -6.90
N SER A 78 4.92 4.52 -7.16
CA SER A 78 5.26 5.06 -8.46
C SER A 78 5.91 3.99 -9.35
N SER A 79 6.10 4.29 -10.63
CA SER A 79 6.70 3.38 -11.60
C SER A 79 8.12 2.91 -11.27
N CYS A 80 8.85 3.62 -10.42
CA CYS A 80 10.23 3.28 -10.03
C CYS A 80 10.33 2.38 -8.78
N ASP A 81 9.20 2.01 -8.16
CA ASP A 81 9.20 1.33 -6.86
C ASP A 81 9.01 -0.21 -6.95
N GLU A 82 9.20 -0.81 -8.13
CA GLU A 82 8.96 -2.26 -8.34
C GLU A 82 9.81 -3.13 -7.42
N GLU A 83 11.10 -2.81 -7.28
CA GLU A 83 12.02 -3.56 -6.41
C GLU A 83 11.56 -3.50 -4.95
N LEU A 84 11.19 -2.31 -4.48
CA LEU A 84 10.66 -2.12 -3.13
C LEU A 84 9.37 -2.94 -2.92
N ALA A 85 8.46 -2.93 -3.91
CA ALA A 85 7.25 -3.75 -3.88
C ALA A 85 7.57 -5.23 -3.70
N GLY A 86 8.58 -5.74 -4.40
CA GLY A 86 9.06 -7.11 -4.28
C GLY A 86 9.53 -7.46 -2.87
N HIS A 87 10.30 -6.59 -2.25
CA HIS A 87 10.78 -6.78 -0.87
C HIS A 87 9.63 -6.92 0.13
N PHE A 88 8.65 -6.02 0.08
CA PHE A 88 7.50 -6.06 0.99
C PHE A 88 6.43 -7.09 0.60
N ALA A 89 6.50 -7.68 -0.60
CA ALA A 89 5.72 -8.86 -1.01
C ALA A 89 6.32 -10.18 -0.49
N GLY A 90 7.52 -10.15 0.12
CA GLY A 90 8.19 -11.34 0.62
C GLY A 90 9.04 -12.08 -0.42
N ALA A 91 9.40 -11.42 -1.53
CA ALA A 91 10.26 -12.00 -2.57
C ALA A 91 11.73 -12.13 -2.14
N THR A 92 12.12 -11.52 -1.03
CA THR A 92 13.49 -11.51 -0.52
C THR A 92 13.54 -11.91 0.94
N ALA A 93 14.70 -12.43 1.38
CA ALA A 93 14.94 -12.82 2.77
C ALA A 93 15.42 -11.66 3.67
N ILE A 94 15.44 -10.40 3.16
CA ILE A 94 15.88 -9.25 3.95
C ILE A 94 14.95 -9.06 5.16
N PRO A 95 15.49 -8.94 6.38
CA PRO A 95 14.70 -8.72 7.59
C PRO A 95 13.84 -7.44 7.50
N MET A 96 12.66 -7.45 8.11
CA MET A 96 11.75 -6.30 8.09
C MET A 96 12.39 -5.03 8.67
N SER A 97 13.16 -5.15 9.74
CA SER A 97 13.88 -4.02 10.35
C SER A 97 14.83 -3.36 9.38
N GLU A 98 15.62 -4.16 8.65
CA GLU A 98 16.61 -3.66 7.68
C GLU A 98 15.97 -2.92 6.51
N ARG A 99 14.76 -3.32 6.07
CA ARG A 99 14.02 -2.62 5.00
C ARG A 99 13.66 -1.19 5.38
N PHE A 100 13.53 -0.90 6.66
CA PHE A 100 13.24 0.44 7.16
C PHE A 100 14.48 1.27 7.50
N GLU A 101 15.68 0.69 7.41
CA GLU A 101 16.96 1.44 7.49
C GLU A 101 17.34 2.09 6.14
N TRP A 102 16.67 1.73 5.04
CA TRP A 102 16.98 2.31 3.74
C TRP A 102 16.63 3.80 3.69
N PRO A 103 17.43 4.62 3.00
CA PRO A 103 17.25 6.07 2.96
C PRO A 103 16.11 6.53 2.04
N VAL A 104 15.06 5.71 1.91
CA VAL A 104 13.87 5.97 1.08
C VAL A 104 12.65 6.36 1.91
N TRP A 105 12.78 6.38 3.22
CA TRP A 105 11.68 6.65 4.14
C TRP A 105 11.74 8.06 4.72
N ASP A 106 10.59 8.75 4.72
CA ASP A 106 10.25 9.82 5.64
C ASP A 106 9.42 9.23 6.79
N HIS A 107 9.18 10.04 7.82
CA HIS A 107 8.34 9.65 8.94
C HIS A 107 7.31 10.75 9.23
N ASP A 108 6.11 10.35 9.65
CA ASP A 108 5.13 11.31 10.16
C ASP A 108 5.42 11.71 11.61
N THR A 109 4.54 12.51 12.20
CA THR A 109 4.66 12.96 13.60
C THR A 109 4.57 11.82 14.63
N GLU A 110 4.07 10.66 14.24
CA GLU A 110 3.98 9.45 15.07
C GLU A 110 4.94 8.34 14.58
N ASP A 111 5.99 8.72 13.84
CA ASP A 111 7.07 7.87 13.34
C ASP A 111 6.61 6.72 12.40
N ILE A 112 5.47 6.92 11.68
CA ILE A 112 5.05 5.97 10.65
C ILE A 112 5.91 6.16 9.40
N PRO A 113 6.54 5.11 8.86
CA PRO A 113 7.36 5.23 7.65
C PRO A 113 6.51 5.59 6.43
N MET A 114 6.93 6.64 5.72
CA MET A 114 6.29 7.14 4.50
C MET A 114 7.30 7.13 3.36
N LEU A 115 6.99 6.46 2.26
CA LEU A 115 7.90 6.30 1.13
C LEU A 115 8.09 7.63 0.38
N ARG A 116 9.35 8.04 0.17
CA ARG A 116 9.68 9.30 -0.55
C ARG A 116 9.31 9.28 -2.01
N THR A 117 9.42 8.12 -2.66
CA THR A 117 9.19 7.93 -4.09
C THR A 117 7.73 7.64 -4.45
N ALA A 118 6.86 7.39 -3.46
CA ALA A 118 5.45 7.08 -3.70
C ALA A 118 4.75 8.18 -4.51
N ALA A 119 3.80 7.80 -5.34
CA ALA A 119 2.93 8.73 -6.08
C ALA A 119 1.95 9.46 -5.15
N ALA A 120 1.48 8.76 -4.11
CA ALA A 120 0.72 9.38 -3.03
C ALA A 120 0.94 8.61 -1.72
N ARG A 121 0.75 9.31 -0.60
CA ARG A 121 0.81 8.76 0.75
C ARG A 121 -0.48 9.11 1.48
N VAL A 122 -1.15 8.11 2.02
CA VAL A 122 -2.41 8.28 2.75
C VAL A 122 -2.25 7.73 4.16
N VAL A 123 -2.19 8.62 5.14
CA VAL A 123 -2.08 8.25 6.56
C VAL A 123 -3.47 8.20 7.17
N GLY A 124 -3.74 7.16 7.95
CA GLY A 124 -5.04 7.03 8.61
C GLY A 124 -5.06 6.07 9.78
N ARG A 125 -6.22 6.02 10.44
CA ARG A 125 -6.51 5.13 11.56
C ARG A 125 -7.46 4.01 11.16
N ILE A 126 -7.18 2.80 11.60
CA ILE A 126 -8.10 1.68 11.51
C ILE A 126 -9.24 1.94 12.51
N ILE A 127 -10.45 2.15 12.01
CA ILE A 127 -11.65 2.40 12.82
C ILE A 127 -12.52 1.16 12.99
N SER A 128 -12.34 0.16 12.12
CA SER A 128 -13.03 -1.12 12.20
C SER A 128 -12.23 -2.18 11.44
N ASP A 129 -12.34 -3.45 11.87
CA ASP A 129 -11.86 -4.60 11.10
C ASP A 129 -12.99 -5.63 10.94
N HIS A 130 -13.06 -6.23 9.78
CA HIS A 130 -13.98 -7.32 9.48
C HIS A 130 -13.21 -8.51 8.92
N THR A 131 -13.40 -9.68 9.50
CA THR A 131 -12.78 -10.93 9.02
C THR A 131 -13.64 -11.56 7.94
N GLN A 132 -13.03 -11.80 6.78
CA GLN A 132 -13.65 -12.55 5.70
C GLN A 132 -12.70 -13.65 5.19
N GLY A 133 -12.99 -14.88 5.53
CA GLY A 133 -12.16 -16.03 5.17
C GLY A 133 -10.73 -15.87 5.70
N SER A 134 -9.74 -15.80 4.80
CA SER A 134 -8.32 -15.67 5.14
C SER A 134 -7.84 -14.23 5.32
N HIS A 135 -8.70 -13.24 5.13
CA HIS A 135 -8.33 -11.82 5.16
C HIS A 135 -9.12 -11.04 6.19
N SER A 136 -8.53 -9.96 6.70
CA SER A 136 -9.23 -8.87 7.37
C SER A 136 -9.37 -7.70 6.42
N ILE A 137 -10.54 -7.08 6.43
CA ILE A 137 -10.85 -5.82 5.76
C ILE A 137 -10.75 -4.74 6.83
N PHE A 138 -9.70 -3.94 6.79
CA PHE A 138 -9.55 -2.77 7.66
C PHE A 138 -10.28 -1.58 7.04
N LEU A 139 -11.23 -1.00 7.76
CA LEU A 139 -11.82 0.29 7.44
C LEU A 139 -10.95 1.37 8.05
N VAL A 140 -10.47 2.29 7.22
CA VAL A 140 -9.46 3.28 7.61
C VAL A 140 -10.02 4.69 7.41
N SER A 141 -10.12 5.44 8.48
CA SER A 141 -10.40 6.89 8.46
C SER A 141 -9.13 7.62 8.07
N VAL A 142 -9.17 8.37 6.98
CA VAL A 142 -8.03 9.13 6.45
C VAL A 142 -7.82 10.40 7.27
N GLN A 143 -6.58 10.66 7.65
CA GLN A 143 -6.19 11.83 8.46
C GLN A 143 -5.30 12.80 7.70
N ARG A 144 -4.46 12.28 6.79
CA ARG A 144 -3.52 13.08 6.00
C ARG A 144 -3.32 12.45 4.63
N VAL A 145 -3.22 13.29 3.62
CA VAL A 145 -2.92 12.90 2.24
C VAL A 145 -1.79 13.77 1.73
N ASP A 146 -0.74 13.14 1.21
CA ASP A 146 0.33 13.79 0.46
C ASP A 146 0.26 13.24 -0.98
N VAL A 147 0.18 14.13 -1.95
CA VAL A 147 0.16 13.76 -3.38
C VAL A 147 1.39 14.34 -4.05
N ARG A 148 2.04 13.53 -4.87
CA ARG A 148 3.17 13.93 -5.69
C ARG A 148 2.72 14.02 -7.15
N GLU A 149 2.94 15.17 -7.75
CA GLU A 149 2.61 15.40 -9.16
C GLU A 149 3.66 14.77 -10.09
N ASN A 150 3.27 14.55 -11.34
CA ASN A 150 4.15 14.07 -12.40
C ASN A 150 4.90 12.76 -12.07
N THR A 151 4.22 11.80 -11.47
CA THR A 151 4.76 10.46 -11.21
C THR A 151 4.08 9.43 -12.11
N GLY A 152 4.84 8.42 -12.55
CA GLY A 152 4.25 7.22 -13.11
C GLY A 152 3.55 6.40 -12.03
N ALA A 153 2.90 5.31 -12.41
CA ALA A 153 2.24 4.38 -11.50
C ALA A 153 2.81 2.97 -11.63
N LEU A 154 2.82 2.21 -10.53
CA LEU A 154 3.07 0.78 -10.53
C LEU A 154 1.74 0.04 -10.38
N VAL A 155 1.42 -0.84 -11.33
CA VAL A 155 0.21 -1.66 -11.28
C VAL A 155 0.56 -3.14 -11.28
N TYR A 156 -0.33 -3.95 -10.68
CA TYR A 156 -0.26 -5.41 -10.71
C TYR A 156 -1.35 -5.94 -11.64
N PHE A 157 -0.94 -6.65 -12.67
CA PHE A 157 -1.84 -7.23 -13.67
C PHE A 157 -1.26 -8.55 -14.18
N GLN A 158 -2.10 -9.56 -14.34
CA GLN A 158 -1.71 -10.91 -14.79
C GLN A 158 -0.50 -11.46 -14.00
N ARG A 159 -0.49 -11.24 -12.69
CA ARG A 159 0.54 -11.71 -11.73
C ARG A 159 1.94 -11.14 -11.98
N ARG A 160 2.01 -9.95 -12.57
CA ARG A 160 3.25 -9.22 -12.83
C ARG A 160 3.08 -7.76 -12.45
N PHE A 161 4.18 -7.11 -12.13
CA PHE A 161 4.24 -5.67 -12.02
C PHE A 161 4.35 -5.06 -13.41
N HIS A 162 3.73 -3.91 -13.59
CA HIS A 162 3.80 -3.11 -14.81
C HIS A 162 3.94 -1.66 -14.42
N SER A 163 4.96 -1.00 -14.99
CA SER A 163 5.15 0.44 -14.83
C SER A 163 4.36 1.18 -15.89
N ILE A 164 3.52 2.12 -15.44
CA ILE A 164 2.82 3.06 -16.32
C ILE A 164 3.54 4.39 -16.20
N GLY A 165 4.17 4.82 -17.31
CA GLY A 165 4.79 6.14 -17.41
C GLY A 165 3.77 7.24 -17.61
N LEU A 166 4.20 8.50 -17.40
CA LEU A 166 3.43 9.66 -17.86
C LEU A 166 3.51 9.73 -19.39
N ASP A 167 2.37 9.92 -20.03
CA ASP A 167 2.35 10.23 -21.44
C ASP A 167 2.72 11.72 -21.62
N HIS A 168 3.96 11.99 -22.02
CA HIS A 168 4.47 13.34 -22.23
C HIS A 168 3.76 14.13 -23.34
N ARG A 169 2.71 13.57 -23.94
CA ARG A 169 2.01 14.22 -25.06
C ARG A 169 0.98 15.28 -24.65
N SER A 170 0.71 15.49 -23.36
CA SER A 170 -0.43 16.31 -22.95
C SER A 170 -0.15 17.51 -22.03
N HIS A 171 1.06 17.74 -21.53
CA HIS A 171 1.35 18.93 -20.71
C HIS A 171 2.77 19.48 -20.98
N PRO A 172 2.89 20.74 -21.44
CA PRO A 172 4.19 21.43 -21.42
C PRO A 172 4.58 21.74 -19.97
N GLU A 173 5.79 21.35 -19.64
CA GLU A 173 6.65 21.69 -18.53
C GLU A 173 6.06 22.53 -17.37
N GLN A 174 5.75 21.85 -16.27
CA GLN A 174 5.93 22.41 -14.93
C GLN A 174 6.60 21.34 -14.08
N GLU A 175 7.92 21.40 -13.97
CA GLU A 175 8.70 20.65 -12.97
C GLU A 175 8.39 21.21 -11.57
N THR A 176 7.38 20.68 -10.92
CA THR A 176 7.20 20.87 -9.48
C THR A 176 7.44 19.53 -8.78
N THR A 177 8.66 19.36 -8.28
CA THR A 177 9.09 18.19 -7.49
C THR A 177 8.69 18.30 -6.03
N GLY A 178 7.49 18.78 -5.72
CA GLY A 178 7.02 19.01 -4.35
C GLY A 178 5.87 18.09 -3.94
N TRP A 179 5.73 17.88 -2.62
CA TRP A 179 4.56 17.25 -2.02
C TRP A 179 3.48 18.31 -1.77
N THR A 180 2.24 18.03 -2.15
CA THR A 180 1.06 18.77 -1.66
C THR A 180 0.46 17.96 -0.52
N THR A 181 0.54 18.50 0.71
CA THR A 181 -0.03 17.88 1.92
C THR A 181 -1.37 18.50 2.24
N ARG A 182 -2.36 17.67 2.52
CA ARG A 182 -3.69 18.07 2.99
C ARG A 182 -4.05 17.27 4.24
N THR A 183 -4.45 17.96 5.30
CA THR A 183 -4.98 17.36 6.53
C THR A 183 -6.49 17.45 6.48
N THR A 184 -7.17 16.37 6.77
CA THR A 184 -8.62 16.35 6.91
C THR A 184 -9.00 16.80 8.32
N ALA A 185 -9.91 17.74 8.43
CA ALA A 185 -10.44 18.28 9.71
C ALA A 185 -11.37 17.28 10.38
#